data_02d997e0f785c982fec80b9c7b3a6cde
#
_entry.id   02d997e0f785c982fec80b9c7b3a6cde
#
_cell.length_a   1.000
_cell.length_b   1.000
_cell.length_c   1.000
_cell.angle_alpha   90.00
_cell.angle_beta   90.00
_cell.angle_gamma   90.00
#
_symmetry.space_group_name_H-M   'P 1'
#
loop_
_entity.id
_entity.type
_entity.pdbx_description
1 polymer ?
#
loop_
_entity_poly.entity_id
_entity_poly.type
_entity_poly.pdbx_seq_one_letter_code
_entity_poly.pdbx_strand_id
1 'polypeptide(L)'
;VINVDYQLKFQSQEHWEYRKNAPDFTFSFGSCAYTNEIEKDRPGKSYGGDYFIYSNILDKNPDFMLWLGDNVYFREPDASKTGVYHRYSHDRSLKELQPLLGSVHHYAIWDDHDYGPNNSDRSFIHKNITLQAFKDFWANPSYGIENNGGITTQFRWSDVDFFLLDNRFFRSPQNRQHTYKEILGKEQLEWLIDVLSSSQAAFKIIAIGGQVLNSEKIFENYINWEEEYTELLNLIEKEKIEGVVFLSGDRHFSEVSKMSRINSYPLHDFTVSPLTSGFCDICIDEKNKNR
;
A
#
# COMPACT_ATOMS: atom_id res chain seq x y z
N VAL A 1 29.06 14.03 14.74
CA VAL A 1 28.03 14.83 14.06
C VAL A 1 27.98 14.31 12.62
N ILE A 2 26.89 13.65 12.25
CA ILE A 2 26.66 13.27 10.85
C ILE A 2 26.22 14.55 10.14
N ASN A 3 27.04 15.03 9.22
CA ASN A 3 26.66 16.16 8.37
C ASN A 3 25.77 15.58 7.27
N VAL A 4 24.49 15.94 7.26
CA VAL A 4 23.55 15.55 6.20
C VAL A 4 23.36 16.74 5.26
N ASP A 5 23.35 16.47 3.97
CA ASP A 5 23.25 17.50 2.92
C ASP A 5 21.78 17.95 2.70
N TYR A 6 20.85 17.59 3.58
CA TYR A 6 19.43 17.95 3.51
C TYR A 6 18.87 18.33 4.89
N GLN A 7 17.83 19.12 4.89
CA GLN A 7 17.14 19.52 6.11
C GLN A 7 16.08 18.49 6.46
N LEU A 8 16.05 18.08 7.72
CA LEU A 8 14.90 17.38 8.27
C LEU A 8 13.76 18.39 8.44
N LYS A 9 12.62 18.07 7.86
CA LYS A 9 11.42 18.90 7.93
C LYS A 9 10.29 18.10 8.54
N PHE A 10 9.48 18.80 9.29
CA PHE A 10 8.21 18.25 9.72
C PHE A 10 7.14 19.34 9.61
N GLN A 11 5.92 18.93 9.27
CA GLN A 11 4.79 19.82 9.10
C GLN A 11 3.60 19.27 9.89
N SER A 12 2.97 20.13 10.70
CA SER A 12 1.69 19.80 11.31
C SER A 12 0.55 20.23 10.40
N GLN A 13 -0.55 19.50 10.39
CA GLN A 13 -1.75 19.94 9.69
C GLN A 13 -2.33 21.20 10.34
N GLU A 14 -2.85 22.06 9.52
CA GLU A 14 -3.52 23.28 9.98
C GLU A 14 -4.89 22.93 10.61
N HIS A 15 -5.21 23.57 11.74
CA HIS A 15 -6.53 23.45 12.36
C HIS A 15 -7.54 24.33 11.62
N TRP A 16 -8.21 23.78 10.63
CA TRP A 16 -9.12 24.47 9.72
C TRP A 16 -10.61 24.28 10.06
N GLU A 17 -11.00 23.16 10.64
CA GLU A 17 -12.40 22.82 10.93
C GLU A 17 -13.11 23.93 11.71
N TYR A 18 -14.32 24.26 11.29
CA TYR A 18 -15.17 25.34 11.84
C TYR A 18 -14.58 26.76 11.76
N ARG A 19 -13.44 26.95 11.09
CA ARG A 19 -12.73 28.23 11.02
C ARG A 19 -12.59 28.78 9.61
N LYS A 20 -12.35 27.91 8.64
CA LYS A 20 -12.14 28.25 7.24
C LYS A 20 -12.43 27.04 6.35
N ASN A 21 -12.29 27.22 5.05
CA ASN A 21 -12.33 26.11 4.11
C ASN A 21 -11.16 25.14 4.37
N ALA A 22 -11.35 23.87 4.02
CA ALA A 22 -10.31 22.87 4.04
C ALA A 22 -9.11 23.34 3.17
N PRO A 23 -7.88 23.27 3.68
CA PRO A 23 -6.71 23.65 2.90
C PRO A 23 -6.44 22.62 1.80
N ASP A 24 -6.02 23.10 0.63
CA ASP A 24 -5.52 22.25 -0.43
C ASP A 24 -4.26 21.52 0.03
N PHE A 25 -4.06 20.30 -0.44
CA PHE A 25 -2.86 19.53 -0.18
C PHE A 25 -2.49 18.64 -1.37
N THR A 26 -1.25 18.21 -1.39
CA THR A 26 -0.72 17.32 -2.42
C THR A 26 -0.06 16.12 -1.77
N PHE A 27 -0.35 14.92 -2.24
CA PHE A 27 0.38 13.73 -1.80
C PHE A 27 0.88 12.93 -2.99
N SER A 28 1.99 12.23 -2.77
CA SER A 28 2.53 11.27 -3.73
C SER A 28 2.25 9.86 -3.23
N PHE A 29 2.12 8.92 -4.14
CA PHE A 29 1.94 7.51 -3.81
C PHE A 29 2.61 6.60 -4.83
N GLY A 30 2.97 5.40 -4.41
CA GLY A 30 3.61 4.40 -5.27
C GLY A 30 4.03 3.17 -4.49
N SER A 31 4.44 2.14 -5.21
CA SER A 31 4.80 0.82 -4.69
C SER A 31 6.03 0.24 -5.37
N CYS A 32 6.48 -0.93 -4.92
CA CYS A 32 7.52 -1.73 -5.56
C CYS A 32 8.87 -1.00 -5.62
N ALA A 33 9.41 -0.72 -4.44
CA ALA A 33 10.67 -0.01 -4.21
C ALA A 33 11.82 -1.00 -3.97
N TYR A 34 12.43 -1.52 -5.04
CA TYR A 34 13.56 -2.45 -4.95
C TYR A 34 14.89 -1.71 -4.86
N THR A 35 15.67 -1.98 -3.81
CA THR A 35 17.04 -1.48 -3.67
C THR A 35 18.03 -2.61 -3.90
N ASN A 36 18.92 -2.45 -4.89
CA ASN A 36 19.92 -3.48 -5.25
C ASN A 36 20.96 -3.65 -4.13
N GLU A 37 21.33 -4.90 -3.85
CA GLU A 37 22.42 -5.29 -2.96
C GLU A 37 23.17 -6.47 -3.60
N ILE A 38 24.23 -6.17 -4.37
CA ILE A 38 24.91 -7.11 -5.27
C ILE A 38 25.29 -8.42 -4.58
N GLU A 39 25.70 -8.35 -3.31
CA GLU A 39 26.15 -9.51 -2.53
C GLU A 39 25.00 -10.47 -2.16
N LYS A 40 23.75 -10.00 -2.22
CA LYS A 40 22.55 -10.77 -1.83
C LYS A 40 21.54 -10.93 -2.95
N ASP A 41 21.65 -10.13 -3.99
CA ASP A 41 20.78 -10.21 -5.14
C ASP A 41 21.12 -11.45 -6.00
N ARG A 42 20.13 -11.93 -6.74
CA ARG A 42 20.34 -13.02 -7.70
C ARG A 42 21.33 -12.58 -8.76
N PRO A 43 22.27 -13.48 -9.17
CA PRO A 43 23.23 -13.16 -10.21
C PRO A 43 22.55 -12.78 -11.54
N GLY A 44 23.11 -11.80 -12.24
CA GLY A 44 22.64 -11.39 -13.56
C GLY A 44 22.32 -9.91 -13.63
N LYS A 45 21.31 -9.56 -14.44
CA LYS A 45 20.85 -8.18 -14.56
C LYS A 45 20.20 -7.72 -13.25
N SER A 46 20.58 -6.54 -12.77
CA SER A 46 19.95 -5.92 -11.61
C SER A 46 18.43 -5.81 -11.78
N TYR A 47 17.70 -6.16 -10.75
CA TYR A 47 16.24 -6.07 -10.75
C TYR A 47 15.75 -4.64 -10.48
N GLY A 48 16.43 -3.94 -9.57
CA GLY A 48 16.17 -2.52 -9.32
C GLY A 48 16.75 -1.63 -10.41
N GLY A 49 16.01 -0.59 -10.76
CA GLY A 49 16.41 0.43 -11.72
C GLY A 49 17.13 1.62 -11.07
N ASP A 50 17.01 2.78 -11.70
CA ASP A 50 17.53 4.04 -11.19
C ASP A 50 16.66 4.57 -10.04
N TYR A 51 17.29 5.33 -9.14
CA TYR A 51 16.62 5.87 -7.94
C TYR A 51 16.20 7.34 -8.06
N PHE A 52 16.29 7.94 -9.26
CA PHE A 52 15.91 9.33 -9.51
C PHE A 52 14.44 9.65 -9.21
N ILE A 53 13.60 8.62 -9.18
CA ILE A 53 12.19 8.80 -8.85
C ILE A 53 11.99 9.49 -7.48
N TYR A 54 12.85 9.22 -6.51
CA TYR A 54 12.74 9.80 -5.16
C TYR A 54 13.01 11.32 -5.16
N SER A 55 14.00 11.79 -5.92
CA SER A 55 14.22 13.23 -6.09
C SER A 55 13.08 13.87 -6.87
N ASN A 56 12.57 13.20 -7.91
CA ASN A 56 11.44 13.70 -8.69
C ASN A 56 10.15 13.83 -7.86
N ILE A 57 9.93 12.91 -6.93
CA ILE A 57 8.82 12.99 -5.97
C ILE A 57 9.03 14.19 -5.04
N LEU A 58 10.23 14.34 -4.48
CA LEU A 58 10.55 15.46 -3.59
C LEU A 58 10.37 16.82 -4.27
N ASP A 59 10.75 16.93 -5.55
CA ASP A 59 10.60 18.15 -6.35
C ASP A 59 9.13 18.56 -6.56
N LYS A 60 8.18 17.64 -6.41
CA LYS A 60 6.75 17.94 -6.39
C LYS A 60 6.26 18.53 -5.09
N ASN A 61 7.13 18.57 -4.07
CA ASN A 61 6.85 19.10 -2.72
C ASN A 61 5.54 18.58 -2.13
N PRO A 62 5.34 17.24 -2.05
CA PRO A 62 4.12 16.70 -1.48
C PRO A 62 4.08 16.92 0.03
N ASP A 63 2.88 17.07 0.59
CA ASP A 63 2.67 17.14 2.03
C ASP A 63 2.98 15.80 2.71
N PHE A 64 2.72 14.70 2.02
CA PHE A 64 3.11 13.36 2.45
C PHE A 64 3.30 12.39 1.29
N MET A 65 3.98 11.28 1.56
CA MET A 65 4.12 10.13 0.67
C MET A 65 3.37 8.94 1.25
N LEU A 66 2.53 8.30 0.43
CA LEU A 66 1.83 7.06 0.75
C LEU A 66 2.47 5.88 0.00
N TRP A 67 3.06 4.95 0.74
CA TRP A 67 3.70 3.76 0.22
C TRP A 67 2.70 2.61 0.14
N LEU A 68 2.51 2.07 -1.05
CA LEU A 68 1.44 1.11 -1.36
C LEU A 68 1.90 -0.35 -1.35
N GLY A 69 2.90 -0.66 -0.54
CA GLY A 69 3.44 -2.02 -0.41
C GLY A 69 4.66 -2.27 -1.29
N ASP A 70 5.31 -3.40 -1.06
CA ASP A 70 6.61 -3.74 -1.65
C ASP A 70 7.66 -2.64 -1.43
N ASN A 71 7.65 -2.09 -0.23
CA ASN A 71 8.55 -1.01 0.15
C ASN A 71 9.96 -1.51 0.40
N VAL A 72 10.08 -2.80 0.69
CA VAL A 72 11.33 -3.58 0.78
C VAL A 72 11.09 -4.96 0.20
N TYR A 73 12.14 -5.57 -0.32
CA TYR A 73 12.11 -6.92 -0.88
C TYR A 73 13.03 -7.83 -0.09
N PHE A 74 12.46 -8.72 0.73
CA PHE A 74 13.26 -9.71 1.45
C PHE A 74 13.89 -10.71 0.48
N ARG A 75 15.18 -11.02 0.69
CA ARG A 75 15.92 -12.06 -0.02
C ARG A 75 15.90 -13.35 0.80
N GLU A 76 16.27 -14.46 0.15
CA GLU A 76 16.32 -15.74 0.83
C GLU A 76 17.19 -15.74 2.13
N PRO A 77 18.31 -14.99 2.22
CA PRO A 77 19.09 -14.89 3.45
C PRO A 77 18.42 -14.06 4.56
N ASP A 78 17.41 -13.29 4.24
CA ASP A 78 16.75 -12.36 5.18
C ASP A 78 15.72 -13.06 6.10
N ALA A 79 15.65 -14.41 6.11
CA ALA A 79 14.66 -15.20 6.85
C ALA A 79 14.88 -15.25 8.38
N SER A 80 15.41 -14.18 8.96
CA SER A 80 15.64 -14.02 10.39
C SER A 80 15.33 -12.59 10.83
N LYS A 81 15.15 -12.37 12.14
CA LYS A 81 14.96 -11.01 12.66
C LYS A 81 16.09 -10.07 12.20
N THR A 82 17.33 -10.52 12.30
CA THR A 82 18.51 -9.72 11.89
C THR A 82 18.47 -9.42 10.38
N GLY A 83 18.13 -10.39 9.54
CA GLY A 83 18.02 -10.22 8.09
C GLY A 83 16.92 -9.23 7.72
N VAL A 84 15.74 -9.37 8.30
CA VAL A 84 14.60 -8.45 8.10
C VAL A 84 14.99 -7.00 8.45
N TYR A 85 15.60 -6.78 9.62
CA TYR A 85 16.06 -5.43 10.04
C TYR A 85 17.21 -4.90 9.20
N HIS A 86 18.10 -5.79 8.74
CA HIS A 86 19.17 -5.42 7.79
C HIS A 86 18.54 -4.88 6.50
N ARG A 87 17.55 -5.58 5.94
CA ARG A 87 16.90 -5.18 4.69
C ARG A 87 16.30 -3.77 4.79
N TYR A 88 15.50 -3.51 5.80
CA TYR A 88 14.94 -2.18 6.03
C TYR A 88 16.03 -1.11 6.20
N SER A 89 17.10 -1.42 6.96
CA SER A 89 18.19 -0.47 7.20
C SER A 89 18.99 -0.19 5.93
N HIS A 90 19.27 -1.24 5.13
CA HIS A 90 19.96 -1.14 3.86
C HIS A 90 19.19 -0.26 2.88
N ASP A 91 17.92 -0.57 2.65
CA ASP A 91 17.09 0.15 1.67
C ASP A 91 16.91 1.62 2.06
N ARG A 92 16.74 1.90 3.36
CA ARG A 92 16.66 3.27 3.87
C ARG A 92 18.00 4.01 3.92
N SER A 93 19.14 3.33 3.76
CA SER A 93 20.44 3.96 3.65
C SER A 93 20.77 4.53 2.27
N LEU A 94 19.89 4.27 1.29
CA LEU A 94 20.03 4.76 -0.08
C LEU A 94 20.06 6.29 -0.10
N LYS A 95 21.12 6.87 -0.67
CA LYS A 95 21.37 8.33 -0.64
C LYS A 95 20.26 9.12 -1.34
N GLU A 96 19.74 8.59 -2.43
CA GLU A 96 18.68 9.19 -3.22
C GLU A 96 17.34 9.23 -2.48
N LEU A 97 17.11 8.29 -1.57
CA LEU A 97 15.90 8.19 -0.76
C LEU A 97 15.94 9.09 0.50
N GLN A 98 17.13 9.33 1.05
CA GLN A 98 17.29 10.05 2.32
C GLN A 98 16.64 11.44 2.34
N PRO A 99 16.78 12.31 1.30
CA PRO A 99 16.13 13.62 1.30
C PRO A 99 14.60 13.53 1.35
N LEU A 100 14.00 12.55 0.66
CA LEU A 100 12.56 12.32 0.68
C LEU A 100 12.11 11.86 2.07
N LEU A 101 12.79 10.86 2.67
CA LEU A 101 12.49 10.38 4.03
C LEU A 101 12.61 11.47 5.10
N GLY A 102 13.51 12.42 4.91
CA GLY A 102 13.76 13.48 5.88
C GLY A 102 12.88 14.74 5.72
N SER A 103 12.11 14.85 4.64
CA SER A 103 11.46 16.12 4.28
C SER A 103 9.94 16.09 4.23
N VAL A 104 9.33 14.93 4.16
CA VAL A 104 7.86 14.77 4.10
C VAL A 104 7.37 13.74 5.12
N HIS A 105 6.08 13.73 5.41
CA HIS A 105 5.45 12.65 6.16
C HIS A 105 5.36 11.38 5.32
N HIS A 106 5.45 10.21 5.97
CA HIS A 106 5.35 8.92 5.32
C HIS A 106 4.29 8.06 6.00
N TYR A 107 3.32 7.60 5.20
CA TYR A 107 2.37 6.56 5.58
C TYR A 107 2.60 5.35 4.69
N ALA A 108 2.41 4.15 5.20
CA ALA A 108 2.68 2.94 4.45
C ALA A 108 1.66 1.84 4.71
N ILE A 109 1.42 1.06 3.68
CA ILE A 109 0.94 -0.31 3.80
C ILE A 109 2.06 -1.26 3.37
N TRP A 110 1.89 -2.54 3.62
CA TRP A 110 2.76 -3.57 3.07
C TRP A 110 2.09 -4.33 1.92
N ASP A 111 2.91 -5.11 1.19
CA ASP A 111 2.43 -6.17 0.35
C ASP A 111 3.26 -7.44 0.59
N ASP A 112 3.31 -8.41 -0.32
CA ASP A 112 3.95 -9.70 -0.07
C ASP A 112 5.44 -9.58 0.23
N HIS A 113 6.16 -8.71 -0.47
CA HIS A 113 7.62 -8.58 -0.29
C HIS A 113 8.06 -7.88 1.00
N ASP A 114 7.21 -7.05 1.61
CA ASP A 114 7.42 -6.53 2.98
C ASP A 114 6.99 -7.55 4.04
N TYR A 115 6.01 -8.39 3.71
CA TYR A 115 5.43 -9.35 4.63
C TYR A 115 6.22 -10.66 4.69
N GLY A 116 6.66 -11.16 3.52
CA GLY A 116 7.39 -12.41 3.41
C GLY A 116 7.92 -12.71 2.01
N PRO A 117 8.07 -13.97 1.63
CA PRO A 117 8.35 -14.37 0.26
C PRO A 117 7.21 -14.00 -0.70
N ASN A 118 7.54 -13.97 -2.01
CA ASN A 118 6.58 -13.70 -3.09
C ASN A 118 5.25 -14.46 -2.90
N ASN A 119 4.14 -13.77 -3.04
CA ASN A 119 2.77 -14.25 -2.85
C ASN A 119 2.46 -14.77 -1.44
N SER A 120 3.16 -14.32 -0.41
CA SER A 120 2.94 -14.75 0.97
C SER A 120 1.54 -14.46 1.47
N ASP A 121 1.03 -15.37 2.28
CA ASP A 121 -0.29 -15.31 2.91
C ASP A 121 -0.19 -15.57 4.43
N ARG A 122 -1.33 -15.65 5.12
CA ARG A 122 -1.41 -15.82 6.58
C ARG A 122 -0.68 -17.05 7.15
N SER A 123 -0.30 -18.01 6.29
CA SER A 123 0.46 -19.20 6.70
C SER A 123 1.96 -18.92 6.88
N PHE A 124 2.46 -17.75 6.50
CA PHE A 124 3.87 -17.41 6.64
C PHE A 124 4.30 -17.42 8.11
N ILE A 125 5.27 -18.27 8.42
CA ILE A 125 5.66 -18.57 9.81
C ILE A 125 6.37 -17.43 10.53
N HIS A 126 7.04 -16.53 9.78
CA HIS A 126 7.80 -15.40 10.34
C HIS A 126 7.02 -14.07 10.31
N LYS A 127 5.73 -14.08 10.00
CA LYS A 127 4.90 -12.87 9.87
C LYS A 127 4.93 -11.92 11.07
N ASN A 128 5.13 -12.43 12.28
CA ASN A 128 5.24 -11.59 13.47
C ASN A 128 6.58 -10.84 13.55
N ILE A 129 7.64 -11.39 12.94
CA ILE A 129 8.95 -10.71 12.85
C ILE A 129 8.83 -9.56 11.87
N THR A 130 8.25 -9.81 10.68
CA THR A 130 8.08 -8.78 9.66
C THR A 130 7.07 -7.70 10.08
N LEU A 131 6.00 -8.09 10.79
CA LEU A 131 5.07 -7.14 11.40
C LEU A 131 5.76 -6.21 12.41
N GLN A 132 6.62 -6.75 13.28
CA GLN A 132 7.35 -5.92 14.24
C GLN A 132 8.32 -4.98 13.52
N ALA A 133 9.05 -5.47 12.50
CA ALA A 133 9.93 -4.63 11.71
C ALA A 133 9.16 -3.52 10.99
N PHE A 134 8.02 -3.84 10.38
CA PHE A 134 7.16 -2.81 9.77
C PHE A 134 6.79 -1.71 10.77
N LYS A 135 6.34 -2.09 11.97
CA LYS A 135 6.01 -1.14 13.04
C LYS A 135 7.19 -0.29 13.50
N ASP A 136 8.40 -0.85 13.49
CA ASP A 136 9.60 -0.14 13.93
C ASP A 136 10.15 0.83 12.86
N PHE A 137 9.86 0.58 11.59
CA PHE A 137 10.36 1.37 10.47
C PHE A 137 9.34 2.35 9.87
N TRP A 138 8.06 2.18 10.12
CA TRP A 138 7.01 3.07 9.62
C TRP A 138 6.26 3.73 10.78
N ALA A 139 6.01 5.02 10.66
CA ALA A 139 5.34 5.82 11.70
C ALA A 139 3.85 6.05 11.39
N ASN A 140 3.13 4.98 11.07
CA ASN A 140 1.68 5.05 10.93
C ASN A 140 1.02 5.43 12.28
N PRO A 141 -0.17 6.05 12.28
CA PRO A 141 -0.83 6.48 13.51
C PRO A 141 -1.19 5.32 14.46
N SER A 142 -1.46 4.14 13.89
CA SER A 142 -1.79 2.91 14.62
C SER A 142 -1.45 1.70 13.78
N TYR A 143 -1.60 0.50 14.35
CA TYR A 143 -1.35 -0.77 13.65
C TYR A 143 -2.33 -1.84 14.11
N GLY A 144 -3.08 -2.39 13.15
CA GLY A 144 -4.06 -3.43 13.40
C GLY A 144 -5.36 -2.91 13.99
N ILE A 145 -6.34 -3.79 14.08
CA ILE A 145 -7.65 -3.54 14.66
C ILE A 145 -7.66 -4.20 16.03
N GLU A 146 -7.79 -3.41 17.07
CA GLU A 146 -7.72 -3.88 18.47
C GLU A 146 -6.45 -4.71 18.73
N ASN A 147 -6.61 -5.99 19.12
CA ASN A 147 -5.51 -6.92 19.43
C ASN A 147 -5.28 -7.97 18.32
N ASN A 148 -5.90 -7.82 17.15
CA ASN A 148 -5.93 -8.88 16.13
C ASN A 148 -4.68 -8.91 15.22
N GLY A 149 -3.72 -8.03 15.44
CA GLY A 149 -2.49 -7.97 14.64
C GLY A 149 -2.68 -7.22 13.33
N GLY A 150 -1.70 -7.35 12.42
CA GLY A 150 -1.70 -6.64 11.14
C GLY A 150 -1.28 -5.18 11.22
N ILE A 151 -1.41 -4.48 10.11
CA ILE A 151 -0.95 -3.09 9.93
C ILE A 151 -2.08 -2.10 9.65
N THR A 152 -3.33 -2.54 9.65
CA THR A 152 -4.50 -1.71 9.35
C THR A 152 -4.50 -0.43 10.17
N THR A 153 -4.74 0.70 9.52
CA THR A 153 -4.82 2.01 10.19
C THR A 153 -5.65 2.98 9.37
N GLN A 154 -5.95 4.13 9.95
CA GLN A 154 -6.60 5.25 9.26
C GLN A 154 -6.03 6.57 9.72
N PHE A 155 -6.13 7.57 8.87
CA PHE A 155 -5.85 8.95 9.22
C PHE A 155 -6.69 9.91 8.38
N ARG A 156 -6.81 11.13 8.85
CA ARG A 156 -7.40 12.21 8.09
C ARG A 156 -6.33 13.22 7.70
N TRP A 157 -6.36 13.66 6.46
CA TRP A 157 -5.58 14.81 6.01
C TRP A 157 -6.52 15.81 5.34
N SER A 158 -6.56 17.02 5.87
CA SER A 158 -7.56 18.01 5.47
C SER A 158 -8.99 17.41 5.54
N ASP A 159 -9.75 17.47 4.48
CA ASP A 159 -11.12 16.93 4.36
C ASP A 159 -11.22 15.57 3.69
N VAL A 160 -10.10 14.84 3.62
CA VAL A 160 -10.02 13.49 3.03
C VAL A 160 -9.65 12.45 4.11
N ASP A 161 -10.39 11.35 4.14
CA ASP A 161 -10.08 10.20 5.00
C ASP A 161 -9.31 9.14 4.22
N PHE A 162 -8.25 8.62 4.85
CA PHE A 162 -7.39 7.57 4.30
C PHE A 162 -7.52 6.32 5.17
N PHE A 163 -7.84 5.19 4.53
CA PHE A 163 -7.98 3.86 5.14
C PHE A 163 -6.90 2.95 4.56
N LEU A 164 -5.94 2.57 5.38
CA LEU A 164 -4.79 1.78 5.00
C LEU A 164 -5.04 0.32 5.41
N LEU A 165 -5.19 -0.54 4.42
CA LEU A 165 -5.58 -1.94 4.65
C LEU A 165 -4.38 -2.87 4.72
N ASP A 166 -4.57 -3.95 5.44
CA ASP A 166 -3.67 -5.10 5.47
C ASP A 166 -4.21 -6.20 4.56
N ASN A 167 -3.53 -6.45 3.46
CA ASN A 167 -3.92 -7.47 2.50
C ASN A 167 -3.13 -8.78 2.64
N ARG A 168 -2.36 -8.97 3.73
CA ARG A 168 -1.47 -10.13 3.91
C ARG A 168 -1.70 -10.91 5.19
N PHE A 169 -1.83 -10.25 6.33
CA PHE A 169 -1.84 -10.89 7.64
C PHE A 169 -3.00 -11.89 7.82
N PHE A 170 -4.14 -11.59 7.22
CA PHE A 170 -5.36 -12.40 7.29
C PHE A 170 -5.63 -13.20 5.99
N ARG A 171 -4.89 -12.90 4.93
CA ARG A 171 -5.10 -13.44 3.61
C ARG A 171 -5.04 -14.96 3.58
N SER A 172 -6.09 -15.59 3.08
CA SER A 172 -6.10 -17.03 2.82
C SER A 172 -5.24 -17.38 1.59
N PRO A 173 -4.60 -18.56 1.57
CA PRO A 173 -3.89 -19.03 0.39
C PRO A 173 -4.75 -18.97 -0.87
N GLN A 174 -4.18 -18.46 -1.97
CA GLN A 174 -4.91 -18.25 -3.23
C GLN A 174 -5.44 -19.56 -3.82
N ASN A 175 -4.73 -20.65 -3.65
CA ASN A 175 -5.07 -21.99 -4.19
C ASN A 175 -6.01 -22.81 -3.30
N ARG A 176 -6.57 -22.27 -2.21
CA ARG A 176 -7.69 -22.92 -1.50
C ARG A 176 -8.90 -23.05 -2.42
N GLN A 177 -9.57 -24.22 -2.40
CA GLN A 177 -10.64 -24.51 -3.36
C GLN A 177 -12.02 -24.73 -2.74
N HIS A 178 -12.12 -25.14 -1.49
CA HIS A 178 -13.37 -25.65 -0.94
C HIS A 178 -13.86 -24.88 0.29
N THR A 179 -13.33 -23.70 0.54
CA THR A 179 -13.70 -22.91 1.71
C THR A 179 -13.66 -21.42 1.32
N TYR A 180 -14.40 -20.62 2.05
CA TYR A 180 -14.38 -19.16 1.92
C TYR A 180 -12.95 -18.63 1.88
N LYS A 181 -12.68 -17.79 0.90
CA LYS A 181 -11.38 -17.13 0.73
C LYS A 181 -11.51 -15.65 1.04
N GLU A 182 -10.52 -15.13 1.74
CA GLU A 182 -10.47 -13.76 2.21
C GLU A 182 -9.07 -13.15 2.05
N ILE A 183 -8.99 -11.88 1.80
CA ILE A 183 -7.78 -11.04 1.84
C ILE A 183 -7.76 -10.26 3.14
N LEU A 184 -8.82 -9.53 3.42
CA LEU A 184 -8.94 -8.66 4.59
C LEU A 184 -9.28 -9.45 5.85
N GLY A 185 -10.08 -10.51 5.69
CA GLY A 185 -10.72 -11.20 6.80
C GLY A 185 -11.92 -10.43 7.33
N LYS A 186 -12.81 -11.17 7.97
CA LYS A 186 -14.12 -10.65 8.40
C LYS A 186 -14.02 -9.40 9.27
N GLU A 187 -13.14 -9.40 10.25
CA GLU A 187 -13.03 -8.29 11.21
C GLU A 187 -12.52 -7.00 10.56
N GLN A 188 -11.56 -7.09 9.64
CA GLN A 188 -11.08 -5.92 8.91
C GLN A 188 -12.13 -5.41 7.92
N LEU A 189 -12.88 -6.31 7.28
CA LEU A 189 -13.97 -5.92 6.38
C LEU A 189 -15.09 -5.19 7.14
N GLU A 190 -15.53 -5.73 8.28
CA GLU A 190 -16.53 -5.08 9.13
C GLU A 190 -16.04 -3.70 9.62
N TRP A 191 -14.81 -3.63 10.15
CA TRP A 191 -14.19 -2.38 10.55
C TRP A 191 -14.17 -1.36 9.40
N LEU A 192 -13.79 -1.80 8.19
CA LEU A 192 -13.72 -0.92 7.03
C LEU A 192 -15.09 -0.31 6.71
N ILE A 193 -16.15 -1.11 6.71
CA ILE A 193 -17.50 -0.64 6.44
C ILE A 193 -17.98 0.33 7.51
N ASP A 194 -17.70 0.04 8.79
CA ASP A 194 -18.05 0.92 9.90
C ASP A 194 -17.39 2.30 9.78
N VAL A 195 -16.07 2.34 9.52
CA VAL A 195 -15.34 3.61 9.41
C VAL A 195 -15.70 4.38 8.13
N LEU A 196 -15.96 3.69 7.02
CA LEU A 196 -16.42 4.31 5.79
C LEU A 196 -17.83 4.92 5.96
N SER A 197 -18.73 4.20 6.62
CA SER A 197 -20.11 4.66 6.87
C SER A 197 -20.15 5.86 7.85
N SER A 198 -19.24 5.89 8.80
CA SER A 198 -19.13 6.97 9.77
C SER A 198 -18.43 8.21 9.24
N SER A 199 -17.65 8.06 8.15
CA SER A 199 -16.88 9.15 7.56
C SER A 199 -17.75 10.20 6.89
N GLN A 200 -17.52 11.47 7.24
CA GLN A 200 -18.14 12.64 6.60
C GLN A 200 -17.25 13.26 5.51
N ALA A 201 -16.09 12.68 5.25
CA ALA A 201 -15.18 13.16 4.22
C ALA A 201 -15.80 13.02 2.81
N ALA A 202 -15.56 14.02 1.94
CA ALA A 202 -16.01 13.97 0.56
C ALA A 202 -15.30 12.84 -0.22
N PHE A 203 -14.02 12.59 0.08
CA PHE A 203 -13.24 11.50 -0.47
C PHE A 203 -12.77 10.55 0.63
N LYS A 204 -12.92 9.26 0.35
CA LYS A 204 -12.51 8.14 1.19
C LYS A 204 -11.51 7.30 0.41
N ILE A 205 -10.23 7.51 0.69
CA ILE A 205 -9.13 6.85 -0.02
C ILE A 205 -8.84 5.52 0.69
N ILE A 206 -8.98 4.42 -0.03
CA ILE A 206 -8.66 3.08 0.45
C ILE A 206 -7.36 2.63 -0.21
N ALA A 207 -6.30 2.50 0.59
CA ALA A 207 -5.01 1.97 0.13
C ALA A 207 -4.90 0.48 0.44
N ILE A 208 -4.55 -0.31 -0.59
CA ILE A 208 -4.38 -1.77 -0.50
C ILE A 208 -3.26 -2.20 -1.46
N GLY A 209 -2.48 -3.25 -1.15
CA GLY A 209 -1.32 -3.67 -1.95
C GLY A 209 -1.67 -4.05 -3.38
N GLY A 210 -2.58 -5.00 -3.59
CA GLY A 210 -2.98 -5.48 -4.92
C GLY A 210 -4.21 -4.78 -5.50
N GLN A 211 -4.43 -4.95 -6.81
CA GLN A 211 -5.55 -4.33 -7.54
C GLN A 211 -6.92 -4.82 -7.06
N VAL A 212 -7.84 -3.86 -6.86
CA VAL A 212 -9.22 -4.15 -6.46
C VAL A 212 -10.14 -4.29 -7.67
N LEU A 213 -10.09 -3.35 -8.62
CA LEU A 213 -11.07 -3.27 -9.70
C LEU A 213 -10.63 -3.94 -11.01
N ASN A 214 -9.48 -4.61 -11.04
CA ASN A 214 -9.11 -5.40 -12.21
C ASN A 214 -10.01 -6.63 -12.34
N SER A 215 -10.65 -6.78 -13.51
CA SER A 215 -11.64 -7.83 -13.79
C SER A 215 -11.04 -9.20 -14.07
N GLU A 216 -9.73 -9.30 -14.23
CA GLU A 216 -9.04 -10.54 -14.58
C GLU A 216 -8.61 -11.32 -13.33
N LYS A 217 -8.94 -12.62 -13.31
CA LYS A 217 -8.52 -13.55 -12.23
C LYS A 217 -7.07 -14.02 -12.43
N ILE A 218 -6.16 -13.06 -12.49
CA ILE A 218 -4.72 -13.30 -12.69
C ILE A 218 -3.91 -12.71 -11.54
N PHE A 219 -2.70 -13.20 -11.38
CA PHE A 219 -1.79 -12.77 -10.31
C PHE A 219 -2.51 -12.71 -8.95
N GLU A 220 -2.40 -11.62 -8.25
CA GLU A 220 -2.96 -11.42 -6.92
C GLU A 220 -4.14 -10.43 -6.90
N ASN A 221 -4.77 -10.17 -8.05
CA ASN A 221 -5.96 -9.32 -8.13
C ASN A 221 -7.03 -9.78 -7.14
N TYR A 222 -7.69 -8.83 -6.47
CA TYR A 222 -8.66 -9.11 -5.41
C TYR A 222 -9.78 -10.06 -5.86
N ILE A 223 -10.17 -10.00 -7.12
CA ILE A 223 -11.19 -10.88 -7.71
C ILE A 223 -10.87 -12.38 -7.59
N ASN A 224 -9.63 -12.79 -7.30
CA ASN A 224 -9.28 -14.18 -7.00
C ASN A 224 -9.85 -14.66 -5.64
N TRP A 225 -10.27 -13.73 -4.78
CA TRP A 225 -11.01 -13.96 -3.52
C TRP A 225 -12.45 -13.50 -3.68
N GLU A 226 -13.14 -14.09 -4.64
CA GLU A 226 -14.40 -13.62 -5.23
C GLU A 226 -15.52 -13.39 -4.22
N GLU A 227 -15.60 -14.22 -3.18
CA GLU A 227 -16.64 -14.11 -2.17
C GLU A 227 -16.47 -12.79 -1.37
N GLU A 228 -15.29 -12.53 -0.84
CA GLU A 228 -15.02 -11.31 -0.07
C GLU A 228 -14.99 -10.07 -0.97
N TYR A 229 -14.43 -10.17 -2.18
CA TYR A 229 -14.48 -9.10 -3.19
C TYR A 229 -15.91 -8.65 -3.48
N THR A 230 -16.80 -9.62 -3.73
CA THR A 230 -18.22 -9.36 -4.00
C THR A 230 -18.91 -8.77 -2.77
N GLU A 231 -18.59 -9.26 -1.59
CA GLU A 231 -19.14 -8.76 -0.33
C GLU A 231 -18.74 -7.30 -0.10
N LEU A 232 -17.46 -6.96 -0.26
CA LEU A 232 -16.96 -5.58 -0.12
C LEU A 232 -17.71 -4.61 -1.05
N LEU A 233 -17.81 -4.93 -2.34
CA LEU A 233 -18.49 -4.07 -3.29
C LEU A 233 -19.98 -3.92 -3.01
N ASN A 234 -20.64 -5.02 -2.61
CA ASN A 234 -22.05 -5.01 -2.23
C ASN A 234 -22.30 -4.19 -0.96
N LEU A 235 -21.41 -4.24 0.03
CA LEU A 235 -21.54 -3.45 1.25
C LEU A 235 -21.37 -1.96 0.97
N ILE A 236 -20.38 -1.56 0.17
CA ILE A 236 -20.21 -0.16 -0.28
C ILE A 236 -21.49 0.36 -0.96
N GLU A 237 -22.14 -0.48 -1.76
CA GLU A 237 -23.39 -0.10 -2.47
C GLU A 237 -24.59 -0.04 -1.52
N LYS A 238 -24.80 -1.07 -0.70
CA LYS A 238 -25.95 -1.18 0.21
C LYS A 238 -25.95 -0.08 1.27
N GLU A 239 -24.79 0.21 1.84
CA GLU A 239 -24.60 1.27 2.83
C GLU A 239 -24.54 2.67 2.20
N LYS A 240 -24.65 2.76 0.85
CA LYS A 240 -24.61 4.01 0.09
C LYS A 240 -23.38 4.87 0.40
N ILE A 241 -22.24 4.21 0.59
CA ILE A 241 -20.99 4.89 0.87
C ILE A 241 -20.52 5.63 -0.38
N GLU A 242 -20.36 6.94 -0.29
CA GLU A 242 -19.93 7.80 -1.39
C GLU A 242 -18.46 8.22 -1.26
N GLY A 243 -17.84 8.62 -2.38
CA GLY A 243 -16.50 9.20 -2.41
C GLY A 243 -15.36 8.18 -2.28
N VAL A 244 -15.62 6.88 -2.43
CA VAL A 244 -14.58 5.84 -2.35
C VAL A 244 -13.70 5.83 -3.60
N VAL A 245 -12.39 5.83 -3.37
CA VAL A 245 -11.33 5.68 -4.37
C VAL A 245 -10.31 4.67 -3.85
N PHE A 246 -9.94 3.70 -4.66
CA PHE A 246 -8.88 2.74 -4.34
C PHE A 246 -7.53 3.21 -4.86
N LEU A 247 -6.48 3.00 -4.08
CA LEU A 247 -5.08 3.12 -4.48
C LEU A 247 -4.40 1.77 -4.27
N SER A 248 -3.75 1.27 -5.32
CA SER A 248 -3.13 -0.06 -5.32
C SER A 248 -1.73 -0.07 -5.93
N GLY A 249 -1.00 -1.14 -5.73
CA GLY A 249 0.39 -1.35 -6.17
C GLY A 249 0.60 -2.67 -6.90
N ASP A 250 1.67 -3.42 -6.54
CA ASP A 250 2.01 -4.79 -6.93
C ASP A 250 2.41 -5.00 -8.41
N ARG A 251 1.71 -4.43 -9.34
CA ARG A 251 1.61 -4.90 -10.72
C ARG A 251 2.77 -4.53 -11.64
N HIS A 252 3.72 -3.73 -11.20
CA HIS A 252 4.89 -3.29 -11.98
C HIS A 252 4.53 -2.56 -13.29
N PHE A 253 3.34 -1.95 -13.33
CA PHE A 253 2.87 -0.97 -14.32
C PHE A 253 1.83 -0.06 -13.67
N SER A 254 1.50 1.05 -14.31
CA SER A 254 0.47 1.97 -13.79
C SER A 254 -0.79 1.90 -14.64
N GLU A 255 -1.94 1.89 -13.98
CA GLU A 255 -3.25 1.76 -14.62
C GLU A 255 -4.32 2.51 -13.83
N VAL A 256 -5.35 2.96 -14.53
CA VAL A 256 -6.59 3.44 -13.89
C VAL A 256 -7.73 2.53 -14.31
N SER A 257 -8.32 1.85 -13.35
CA SER A 257 -9.53 1.05 -13.55
C SER A 257 -10.75 1.81 -13.08
N LYS A 258 -11.85 1.73 -13.87
CA LYS A 258 -13.14 2.35 -13.57
C LYS A 258 -14.25 1.33 -13.64
N MET A 259 -14.93 1.08 -12.55
CA MET A 259 -16.12 0.22 -12.49
C MET A 259 -17.39 1.08 -12.44
N SER A 260 -18.18 1.03 -13.51
CA SER A 260 -19.49 1.67 -13.54
C SER A 260 -20.52 0.89 -12.73
N ARG A 261 -21.36 1.61 -11.97
CA ARG A 261 -22.43 1.04 -11.14
C ARG A 261 -23.77 1.64 -11.50
N ILE A 262 -24.85 0.86 -11.37
CA ILE A 262 -26.21 1.33 -11.68
C ILE A 262 -26.68 2.25 -10.54
N ASN A 263 -27.14 3.44 -10.89
CA ASN A 263 -27.66 4.46 -9.94
C ASN A 263 -26.68 4.91 -8.85
N SER A 264 -25.38 4.74 -9.07
CA SER A 264 -24.34 5.20 -8.16
C SER A 264 -23.15 5.75 -8.94
N TYR A 265 -22.26 6.47 -8.26
CA TYR A 265 -21.02 6.95 -8.87
C TYR A 265 -20.09 5.75 -9.22
N PRO A 266 -19.25 5.87 -10.25
CA PRO A 266 -18.29 4.83 -10.58
C PRO A 266 -17.19 4.74 -9.51
N LEU A 267 -16.75 3.53 -9.19
CA LEU A 267 -15.54 3.31 -8.41
C LEU A 267 -14.30 3.45 -9.30
N HIS A 268 -13.22 3.95 -8.72
CA HIS A 268 -11.93 4.07 -9.39
C HIS A 268 -10.85 3.39 -8.55
N ASP A 269 -9.89 2.75 -9.25
CA ASP A 269 -8.70 2.15 -8.68
C ASP A 269 -7.49 2.65 -9.45
N PHE A 270 -6.61 3.37 -8.75
CA PHE A 270 -5.36 3.88 -9.29
C PHE A 270 -4.23 2.95 -8.85
N THR A 271 -3.76 2.13 -9.77
CA THR A 271 -2.59 1.27 -9.58
C THR A 271 -1.35 2.04 -9.97
N VAL A 272 -0.38 2.16 -9.06
CA VAL A 272 0.89 2.88 -9.33
C VAL A 272 2.08 2.02 -8.91
N SER A 273 2.81 1.54 -9.92
CA SER A 273 3.95 0.65 -9.79
C SER A 273 4.76 0.65 -11.11
N PRO A 274 6.07 0.39 -11.09
CA PRO A 274 6.95 0.35 -9.93
C PRO A 274 7.60 1.72 -9.63
N LEU A 275 8.08 1.91 -8.40
CA LEU A 275 8.98 3.02 -8.08
C LEU A 275 10.39 2.74 -8.63
N THR A 276 11.01 1.64 -8.20
CA THR A 276 12.40 1.31 -8.60
C THR A 276 12.60 -0.16 -9.00
N SER A 277 11.60 -1.03 -8.86
CA SER A 277 11.71 -2.43 -9.29
C SER A 277 11.55 -2.58 -10.81
N GLY A 278 11.70 -3.81 -11.30
CA GLY A 278 11.57 -4.12 -12.73
C GLY A 278 10.15 -3.85 -13.25
N PHE A 279 10.04 -3.41 -14.50
CA PHE A 279 8.78 -3.14 -15.19
C PHE A 279 8.19 -4.43 -15.81
N CYS A 280 6.88 -4.55 -15.86
CA CYS A 280 6.16 -5.68 -16.44
C CYS A 280 5.60 -5.36 -17.83
N ASP A 281 6.38 -5.61 -18.89
CA ASP A 281 5.95 -5.36 -20.28
C ASP A 281 4.71 -6.14 -20.68
N ILE A 282 4.63 -7.41 -20.29
CA ILE A 282 3.53 -8.31 -20.69
C ILE A 282 2.21 -8.01 -19.98
N CYS A 283 2.25 -7.28 -18.88
CA CYS A 283 1.05 -6.95 -18.10
C CYS A 283 0.18 -5.89 -18.79
N ILE A 284 0.72 -5.18 -19.78
CA ILE A 284 -0.01 -4.16 -20.56
C ILE A 284 -1.12 -4.78 -21.43
N ASP A 285 -0.92 -6.04 -21.86
CA ASP A 285 -1.83 -6.74 -22.75
C ASP A 285 -2.99 -7.44 -22.01
N GLU A 286 -3.13 -7.23 -20.71
CA GLU A 286 -4.22 -7.79 -19.92
C GLU A 286 -5.60 -7.27 -20.38
N LYS A 287 -6.59 -8.17 -20.39
CA LYS A 287 -7.97 -7.87 -20.82
C LYS A 287 -8.82 -7.31 -19.68
N ASN A 288 -8.29 -6.38 -18.89
CA ASN A 288 -9.06 -5.75 -17.85
C ASN A 288 -10.23 -4.94 -18.43
N LYS A 289 -11.45 -5.37 -18.17
CA LYS A 289 -12.68 -4.72 -18.67
C LYS A 289 -12.96 -3.36 -18.03
N ASN A 290 -12.29 -3.06 -16.94
CA ASN A 290 -12.44 -1.81 -16.18
C ASN A 290 -11.34 -0.79 -16.48
N ARG A 291 -10.34 -1.13 -17.32
CA ARG A 291 -9.27 -0.23 -17.76
C ARG A 291 -9.80 0.93 -18.58
#